data_79117690da0ac402a4beed7f0308febb
#
_entry.id   79117690da0ac402a4beed7f0308febb
#
_cell.length_a   1.000
_cell.length_b   1.000
_cell.length_c   1.000
_cell.angle_alpha   90.00
_cell.angle_beta   90.00
_cell.angle_gamma   90.00
#
_symmetry.space_group_name_H-M   'P 1'
#
loop_
_entity.id
_entity.type
_entity.pdbx_description
1 polymer ?
#
loop_
_entity_poly.entity_id
_entity_poly.type
_entity_poly.pdbx_seq_one_letter_code
_entity_poly.pdbx_strand_id
1 'polypeptide(L)'
;MAPVAEEAGLTLIPLYTNIRHLCDDRDLWLNHFFGAVLAAAAHALSRRIDLAWLASSYDLPHLHPCGSHPLLDPEYGSHDLIIRHRDIGLSRMQKLDIVAGWETAFQNFRVCLANVPDRLNCGRCEKCVRTMLEL
;
A
#
# COMPACT_ATOMS: atom_id res chain seq x y z
N MET A 1 7.70 10.38 1.10
CA MET A 1 7.72 9.37 2.18
C MET A 1 8.87 9.55 3.18
N ALA A 2 10.07 10.00 2.77
CA ALA A 2 11.17 10.23 3.71
C ALA A 2 10.80 11.20 4.86
N PRO A 3 10.19 12.38 4.61
CA PRO A 3 9.80 13.28 5.70
C PRO A 3 8.79 12.66 6.68
N VAL A 4 7.88 11.82 6.18
CA VAL A 4 6.88 11.14 7.03
C VAL A 4 7.54 10.11 7.95
N ALA A 5 8.48 9.33 7.43
CA ALA A 5 9.22 8.36 8.23
C ALA A 5 10.11 9.04 9.28
N GLU A 6 10.76 10.15 8.91
CA GLU A 6 11.60 10.96 9.80
C GLU A 6 10.79 11.53 10.97
N GLU A 7 9.66 12.19 10.69
CA GLU A 7 8.79 12.74 11.71
C GLU A 7 8.19 11.67 12.63
N ALA A 8 7.86 10.51 12.07
CA ALA A 8 7.36 9.36 12.83
C ALA A 8 8.47 8.60 13.60
N GLY A 9 9.75 8.96 13.45
CA GLY A 9 10.87 8.25 14.06
C GLY A 9 11.06 6.82 13.52
N LEU A 10 10.64 6.57 12.26
CA LEU A 10 10.67 5.25 11.63
C LEU A 10 11.83 5.12 10.65
N THR A 11 12.43 3.92 10.59
CA THR A 11 13.42 3.61 9.57
C THR A 11 12.74 3.34 8.23
N LEU A 12 13.05 4.15 7.21
CA LEU A 12 12.61 3.93 5.83
C LEU A 12 13.59 3.02 5.10
N ILE A 13 13.13 1.86 4.65
CA ILE A 13 13.92 0.93 3.83
C ILE A 13 13.34 0.94 2.40
N PRO A 14 13.98 1.62 1.43
CA PRO A 14 13.54 1.58 0.05
C PRO A 14 13.86 0.22 -0.58
N LEU A 15 12.87 -0.40 -1.21
CA LEU A 15 13.03 -1.63 -1.96
C LEU A 15 12.62 -1.41 -3.41
N TYR A 16 13.51 -1.76 -4.35
CA TYR A 16 13.27 -1.63 -5.77
C TYR A 16 13.16 -3.01 -6.42
N THR A 17 12.19 -3.19 -7.26
CA THR A 17 11.97 -4.45 -7.98
C THR A 17 11.41 -4.20 -9.37
N ASN A 18 11.76 -5.06 -10.32
CA ASN A 18 11.20 -5.07 -11.66
C ASN A 18 10.16 -6.18 -11.87
N ILE A 19 9.71 -6.83 -10.79
CA ILE A 19 8.82 -7.99 -10.84
C ILE A 19 7.51 -7.70 -11.60
N ARG A 20 7.05 -6.43 -11.59
CA ARG A 20 5.88 -6.00 -12.35
C ARG A 20 6.05 -6.18 -13.86
N HIS A 21 7.30 -6.17 -14.35
CA HIS A 21 7.61 -6.35 -15.78
C HIS A 21 7.69 -7.83 -16.21
N LEU A 22 7.60 -8.78 -15.27
CA LEU A 22 7.55 -10.21 -15.62
C LEU A 22 6.26 -10.58 -16.34
N CYS A 23 5.17 -9.91 -16.01
CA CYS A 23 3.89 -10.06 -16.69
C CYS A 23 3.14 -8.72 -16.63
N ASP A 24 2.87 -8.14 -17.81
CA ASP A 24 2.15 -6.85 -17.91
C ASP A 24 0.63 -7.03 -18.00
N ASP A 25 0.10 -8.14 -17.49
CA ASP A 25 -1.31 -8.37 -17.32
C ASP A 25 -1.83 -7.62 -16.10
N ARG A 26 -2.75 -6.69 -16.33
CA ARG A 26 -3.35 -5.87 -15.27
C ARG A 26 -4.24 -6.70 -14.35
N ASP A 27 -4.99 -7.65 -14.90
CA ASP A 27 -5.91 -8.49 -14.14
C ASP A 27 -5.13 -9.41 -13.21
N LEU A 28 -4.12 -10.11 -13.76
CA LEU A 28 -3.21 -10.91 -12.96
C LEU A 28 -2.60 -10.10 -11.82
N TRP A 29 -2.12 -8.89 -12.11
CA TRP A 29 -1.51 -8.04 -11.09
C TRP A 29 -2.49 -7.68 -9.98
N LEU A 30 -3.67 -7.16 -10.33
CA LEU A 30 -4.62 -6.62 -9.35
C LEU A 30 -5.35 -7.72 -8.57
N ASN A 31 -5.71 -8.80 -9.23
CA ASN A 31 -6.62 -9.79 -8.65
C ASN A 31 -5.89 -11.01 -8.08
N HIS A 32 -4.60 -11.23 -8.44
CA HIS A 32 -3.92 -12.47 -8.04
C HIS A 32 -2.52 -12.28 -7.48
N PHE A 33 -1.81 -11.22 -7.79
CA PHE A 33 -0.35 -11.23 -7.67
C PHE A 33 0.27 -10.20 -6.73
N PHE A 34 -0.27 -8.97 -6.62
CA PHE A 34 0.45 -7.91 -5.90
C PHE A 34 0.66 -8.21 -4.40
N GLY A 35 -0.24 -8.92 -3.74
CA GLY A 35 -0.08 -9.33 -2.36
C GLY A 35 1.11 -10.28 -2.17
N ALA A 36 1.27 -11.25 -3.08
CA ALA A 36 2.43 -12.15 -3.08
C ALA A 36 3.75 -11.38 -3.25
N VAL A 37 3.76 -10.31 -4.08
CA VAL A 37 4.95 -9.45 -4.25
C VAL A 37 5.28 -8.69 -2.97
N LEU A 38 4.28 -8.16 -2.28
CA LEU A 38 4.48 -7.48 -0.99
C LEU A 38 5.00 -8.47 0.06
N ALA A 39 4.44 -9.67 0.10
CA ALA A 39 4.91 -10.74 0.98
C ALA A 39 6.36 -11.15 0.67
N ALA A 40 6.71 -11.32 -0.61
CA ALA A 40 8.09 -11.62 -1.02
C ALA A 40 9.08 -10.52 -0.58
N ALA A 41 8.66 -9.23 -0.68
CA ALA A 41 9.46 -8.13 -0.18
C ALA A 41 9.68 -8.20 1.34
N ALA A 42 8.65 -8.57 2.10
CA ALA A 42 8.75 -8.77 3.55
C ALA A 42 9.67 -9.96 3.87
N HIS A 43 9.55 -11.09 3.15
CA HIS A 43 10.44 -12.23 3.31
C HIS A 43 11.92 -11.93 3.01
N ALA A 44 12.21 -11.05 2.08
CA ALA A 44 13.58 -10.59 1.83
C ALA A 44 14.22 -9.90 3.06
N LEU A 45 13.38 -9.44 4.00
CA LEU A 45 13.77 -8.79 5.24
C LEU A 45 13.58 -9.66 6.48
N SER A 46 13.19 -10.94 6.36
CA SER A 46 12.80 -11.82 7.47
C SER A 46 13.90 -12.05 8.54
N ARG A 47 15.17 -11.79 8.21
CA ARG A 47 16.26 -11.78 9.21
C ARG A 47 16.27 -10.52 10.11
N ARG A 48 15.44 -9.53 9.82
CA ARG A 48 15.39 -8.23 10.50
C ARG A 48 14.03 -7.91 11.10
N ILE A 49 12.98 -8.56 10.59
CA ILE A 49 11.60 -8.39 11.02
C ILE A 49 10.96 -9.76 11.21
N ASP A 50 10.12 -9.90 12.20
CA ASP A 50 9.29 -11.07 12.50
C ASP A 50 7.82 -10.85 12.18
N LEU A 51 7.43 -9.59 11.91
CA LEU A 51 6.07 -9.18 11.61
C LEU A 51 6.03 -8.13 10.50
N ALA A 52 5.20 -8.35 9.49
CA ALA A 52 4.90 -7.40 8.43
C ALA A 52 3.40 -7.07 8.39
N TRP A 53 3.09 -5.79 8.22
CA TRP A 53 1.73 -5.30 8.05
C TRP A 53 1.49 -4.87 6.61
N LEU A 54 0.47 -5.46 5.95
CA LEU A 54 0.00 -5.03 4.65
C LEU A 54 -1.26 -4.16 4.82
N ALA A 55 -1.22 -2.96 4.28
CA ALA A 55 -2.34 -2.02 4.38
C ALA A 55 -3.50 -2.46 3.47
N SER A 56 -4.72 -2.43 3.99
CA SER A 56 -5.92 -2.76 3.24
C SER A 56 -6.23 -1.75 2.14
N SER A 57 -6.55 -2.27 0.96
CA SER A 57 -7.12 -1.49 -0.15
C SER A 57 -8.62 -1.24 0.03
N TYR A 58 -9.33 -2.15 0.69
CA TYR A 58 -10.78 -2.14 0.87
C TYR A 58 -11.15 -2.25 2.35
N ASP A 59 -12.25 -1.64 2.72
CA ASP A 59 -12.88 -1.83 4.04
C ASP A 59 -13.78 -3.07 4.04
N LEU A 60 -14.21 -3.49 5.22
CA LEU A 60 -14.94 -4.74 5.43
C LEU A 60 -16.20 -4.87 4.54
N PRO A 61 -17.06 -3.84 4.37
CA PRO A 61 -18.23 -3.93 3.49
C PRO A 61 -17.92 -4.09 2.01
N HIS A 62 -16.71 -3.72 1.58
CA HIS A 62 -16.30 -3.70 0.18
C HIS A 62 -15.24 -4.77 -0.13
N LEU A 63 -14.99 -5.70 0.78
CA LEU A 63 -14.05 -6.80 0.53
C LEU A 63 -14.52 -7.66 -0.64
N HIS A 64 -13.60 -7.97 -1.52
CA HIS A 64 -13.80 -8.90 -2.63
C HIS A 64 -12.47 -9.60 -2.95
N PRO A 65 -12.49 -10.73 -3.65
CA PRO A 65 -11.27 -11.41 -4.06
C PRO A 65 -10.34 -10.48 -4.85
N CYS A 66 -9.12 -10.32 -4.38
CA CYS A 66 -8.07 -9.53 -5.03
C CYS A 66 -6.69 -10.02 -4.58
N GLY A 67 -5.64 -9.53 -5.21
CA GLY A 67 -4.27 -10.00 -5.00
C GLY A 67 -3.70 -9.79 -3.60
N SER A 68 -4.36 -8.98 -2.75
CA SER A 68 -4.10 -8.86 -1.31
C SER A 68 -5.42 -8.82 -0.56
N HIS A 69 -5.62 -9.70 0.40
CA HIS A 69 -6.88 -9.90 1.09
C HIS A 69 -6.62 -10.36 2.54
N PRO A 70 -7.45 -9.97 3.53
CA PRO A 70 -7.23 -10.35 4.93
C PRO A 70 -7.23 -11.86 5.20
N LEU A 71 -7.86 -12.67 4.34
CA LEU A 71 -7.82 -14.13 4.41
C LEU A 71 -6.65 -14.75 3.63
N LEU A 72 -6.04 -14.01 2.72
CA LEU A 72 -4.95 -14.50 1.87
C LEU A 72 -3.58 -14.10 2.41
N ASP A 73 -3.41 -12.85 2.78
CA ASP A 73 -2.10 -12.31 3.15
C ASP A 73 -1.42 -13.06 4.32
N PRO A 74 -2.15 -13.51 5.37
CA PRO A 74 -1.56 -14.32 6.43
C PRO A 74 -1.00 -15.66 5.94
N GLU A 75 -1.56 -16.24 4.88
CA GLU A 75 -1.11 -17.52 4.30
C GLU A 75 0.26 -17.40 3.60
N TYR A 76 0.69 -16.19 3.29
CA TYR A 76 2.05 -15.93 2.80
C TYR A 76 3.10 -15.88 3.93
N GLY A 77 2.70 -16.02 5.19
CA GLY A 77 3.60 -16.07 6.33
C GLY A 77 4.46 -17.34 6.36
N SER A 78 5.42 -17.36 7.24
CA SER A 78 6.28 -18.51 7.53
C SER A 78 6.49 -18.65 9.04
N HIS A 79 7.29 -19.65 9.46
CA HIS A 79 7.69 -19.77 10.86
C HIS A 79 8.42 -18.52 11.37
N ASP A 80 9.20 -17.86 10.52
CA ASP A 80 10.09 -16.75 10.92
C ASP A 80 9.49 -15.37 10.61
N LEU A 81 8.35 -15.29 9.89
CA LEU A 81 7.71 -14.04 9.49
C LEU A 81 6.19 -14.16 9.51
N ILE A 82 5.57 -13.40 10.39
CA ILE A 82 4.12 -13.26 10.42
C ILE A 82 3.71 -12.14 9.46
N ILE A 83 2.75 -12.40 8.57
CA ILE A 83 2.17 -11.38 7.69
C ILE A 83 0.72 -11.13 8.14
N ARG A 84 0.36 -9.86 8.31
CA ARG A 84 -0.98 -9.45 8.71
C ARG A 84 -1.53 -8.36 7.80
N HIS A 85 -2.79 -8.49 7.45
CA HIS A 85 -3.56 -7.46 6.76
C HIS A 85 -4.13 -6.47 7.78
N ARG A 86 -4.09 -5.15 7.48
CA ARG A 86 -4.46 -4.10 8.46
C ARG A 86 -5.50 -3.13 7.90
N ASP A 87 -6.26 -2.54 8.83
CA ASP A 87 -7.14 -1.40 8.63
C ASP A 87 -8.34 -1.65 7.72
N ILE A 88 -8.85 -2.90 7.72
CA ILE A 88 -10.11 -3.26 7.03
C ILE A 88 -11.35 -2.62 7.68
N GLY A 89 -11.26 -2.16 8.92
CA GLY A 89 -12.34 -1.47 9.62
C GLY A 89 -12.49 0.00 9.22
N LEU A 90 -11.54 0.55 8.48
CA LEU A 90 -11.55 1.96 8.06
C LEU A 90 -11.91 2.08 6.59
N SER A 91 -12.92 2.90 6.29
CA SER A 91 -13.25 3.28 4.92
C SER A 91 -12.12 4.14 4.31
N ARG A 92 -12.13 4.28 2.99
CA ARG A 92 -11.19 5.15 2.29
C ARG A 92 -11.27 6.60 2.79
N MET A 93 -12.47 7.13 3.02
CA MET A 93 -12.66 8.48 3.54
C MET A 93 -12.04 8.64 4.93
N GLN A 94 -12.31 7.72 5.85
CA GLN A 94 -11.70 7.73 7.19
C GLN A 94 -10.17 7.68 7.15
N LYS A 95 -9.59 6.91 6.22
CA LYS A 95 -8.13 6.89 6.01
C LYS A 95 -7.61 8.23 5.47
N LEU A 96 -8.37 8.91 4.61
CA LEU A 96 -8.02 10.23 4.10
C LEU A 96 -8.12 11.30 5.19
N ASP A 97 -9.14 11.24 6.06
CA ASP A 97 -9.28 12.14 7.22
C ASP A 97 -8.06 12.04 8.15
N ILE A 98 -7.57 10.82 8.40
CA ILE A 98 -6.35 10.61 9.20
C ILE A 98 -5.13 11.24 8.52
N VAL A 99 -4.98 11.07 7.20
CA VAL A 99 -3.87 11.66 6.43
C VAL A 99 -3.98 13.17 6.41
N ALA A 100 -5.20 13.72 6.24
CA ALA A 100 -5.44 15.17 6.25
C ALA A 100 -5.13 15.82 7.60
N GLY A 101 -5.34 15.10 8.70
CA GLY A 101 -5.00 15.53 10.05
C GLY A 101 -3.49 15.53 10.37
N TRP A 102 -2.66 14.98 9.49
CA TRP A 102 -1.20 14.94 9.63
C TRP A 102 -0.53 15.67 8.47
N GLU A 103 -0.13 16.94 8.71
CA GLU A 103 0.37 17.84 7.67
C GLU A 103 1.48 17.26 6.82
N THR A 104 2.49 16.64 7.45
CA THR A 104 3.61 16.02 6.72
C THR A 104 3.16 14.86 5.86
N ALA A 105 2.22 14.03 6.33
CA ALA A 105 1.65 12.95 5.54
C ALA A 105 0.80 13.51 4.40
N PHE A 106 -0.01 14.52 4.65
CA PHE A 106 -0.87 15.17 3.66
C PHE A 106 -0.07 15.77 2.50
N GLN A 107 1.04 16.43 2.78
CA GLN A 107 1.92 17.00 1.74
C GLN A 107 2.74 15.95 0.97
N ASN A 108 2.91 14.74 1.52
CA ASN A 108 3.78 13.71 0.96
C ASN A 108 3.05 12.46 0.46
N PHE A 109 1.70 12.38 0.55
CA PHE A 109 0.98 11.22 0.06
C PHE A 109 0.79 11.24 -1.46
N ARG A 110 0.69 10.05 -2.05
CA ARG A 110 0.55 9.89 -3.48
C ARG A 110 -0.60 8.95 -3.82
N VAL A 111 -1.47 9.39 -4.71
CA VAL A 111 -2.59 8.61 -5.24
C VAL A 111 -2.56 8.49 -6.78
N CYS A 112 -1.71 9.26 -7.44
CA CYS A 112 -1.67 9.40 -8.89
C CYS A 112 -1.32 8.09 -9.62
N LEU A 113 -2.10 7.76 -10.67
CA LEU A 113 -1.82 6.64 -11.58
C LEU A 113 -0.98 7.04 -12.78
N ALA A 114 -0.94 8.33 -13.13
CA ALA A 114 -0.32 8.81 -14.36
C ALA A 114 1.21 8.94 -14.30
N ASN A 115 1.81 8.79 -13.10
CA ASN A 115 3.27 8.85 -12.89
C ASN A 115 3.96 10.04 -13.59
N VAL A 116 3.38 11.24 -13.53
CA VAL A 116 3.98 12.44 -14.13
C VAL A 116 5.31 12.75 -13.44
N PRO A 117 6.35 13.11 -14.23
CA PRO A 117 7.63 13.54 -13.68
C PRO A 117 7.46 14.75 -12.74
N ASP A 118 8.30 14.84 -11.73
CA ASP A 118 8.46 15.98 -10.81
C ASP A 118 7.20 16.38 -10.01
N ARG A 119 6.17 15.54 -10.01
CA ARG A 119 4.96 15.76 -9.21
C ARG A 119 4.49 14.48 -8.53
N LEU A 120 4.08 14.59 -7.28
CA LEU A 120 3.46 13.48 -6.56
C LEU A 120 2.09 13.11 -7.17
N ASN A 121 1.29 14.11 -7.49
CA ASN A 121 -0.07 13.94 -8.00
C ASN A 121 -0.32 14.86 -9.20
N CYS A 122 -0.90 14.33 -10.28
CA CYS A 122 -1.15 15.12 -11.50
C CYS A 122 -2.37 16.06 -11.39
N GLY A 123 -3.24 15.87 -10.41
CA GLY A 123 -4.46 16.66 -10.19
C GLY A 123 -5.61 16.42 -11.20
N ARG A 124 -5.46 15.53 -12.19
CA ARG A 124 -6.44 15.34 -13.28
C ARG A 124 -6.80 13.88 -13.61
N CYS A 125 -6.05 12.90 -13.14
CA CYS A 125 -6.46 11.51 -13.32
C CYS A 125 -7.61 11.17 -12.36
N GLU A 126 -8.34 10.10 -12.66
CA GLU A 126 -9.51 9.65 -11.87
C GLU A 126 -9.20 9.60 -10.37
N LYS A 127 -8.10 8.97 -9.96
CA LYS A 127 -7.74 8.89 -8.54
C LYS A 127 -7.41 10.24 -7.91
N CYS A 128 -6.75 11.14 -8.63
CA CYS A 128 -6.47 12.48 -8.10
C CYS A 128 -7.76 13.27 -7.92
N VAL A 129 -8.65 13.29 -8.94
CA VAL A 129 -9.91 14.02 -8.88
C VAL A 129 -10.80 13.46 -7.76
N ARG A 130 -10.96 12.12 -7.70
CA ARG A 130 -11.73 11.48 -6.64
C ARG A 130 -11.18 11.84 -5.24
N THR A 131 -9.88 11.79 -5.04
CA THR A 131 -9.28 12.12 -3.75
C THR A 131 -9.48 13.60 -3.37
N MET A 132 -9.42 14.51 -4.34
CA MET A 132 -9.72 15.94 -4.08
C MET A 132 -11.20 16.20 -3.72
N LEU A 133 -12.10 15.33 -4.15
CA LEU A 133 -13.54 15.42 -3.80
C LEU A 133 -13.84 14.75 -2.45
N GLU A 134 -12.99 13.85 -1.99
CA GLU A 134 -13.11 13.11 -0.75
C GLU A 134 -12.44 13.83 0.44
N LEU A 135 -11.62 14.86 0.19
CA LEU A 135 -10.93 15.70 1.17
C LEU A 135 -11.68 17.03 1.39
#